data_fbb4fd82887488b191b4573538f6507c
#
_entry.id   fbb4fd82887488b191b4573538f6507c
#
_cell.length_a   1.000
_cell.length_b   1.000
_cell.length_c   1.000
_cell.angle_alpha   90.00
_cell.angle_beta   90.00
_cell.angle_gamma   90.00
#
_symmetry.space_group_name_H-M   'P 1'
#
loop_
_entity.id
_entity.type
_entity.pdbx_description
1 polymer ?
#
loop_
_entity_poly.entity_id
_entity_poly.type
_entity_poly.pdbx_seq_one_letter_code
_entity_poly.pdbx_strand_id
1 'polypeptide(L)'
;SSDLQEFEQFGSVIEQFYTGHYQVAYREEEGMKSRLFSRLNSLGKRLEVQEKKIQDEKETTKSLVTDISHQLKTPVASLKMCLELLAEEDLSKEEEKEFLGQAVGQTQRLDSLTKALINISRMETGMISVKKIQAPIMDTIGQAVSSVYVKAQEKNIEIEVVKNSNEAADMAIPHDPHWTREAIANILENAVKYSGRDTCIQIRMMKRTSFLRIEIEDQGIGIDSRDYTKIFQRFYRGTAPQVKEADGSGVGLYLTRSILEAQGGSVSVSAGKQGSIFTIDVSLTEL
;
A
#
# COMPACT_ATOMS: atom_id res chain seq x y z
N SER A 1 3.31 -47.88 -37.22
CA SER A 1 3.92 -48.28 -36.34
C SER A 1 4.09 -47.34 -35.11
N SER A 2 4.64 -47.86 -34.04
CA SER A 2 4.67 -47.27 -32.68
C SER A 2 5.24 -45.85 -32.67
N ASP A 3 6.31 -45.59 -33.39
CA ASP A 3 7.03 -44.30 -33.35
C ASP A 3 6.22 -43.13 -33.97
N LEU A 4 5.38 -43.39 -34.96
CA LEU A 4 4.53 -42.38 -35.60
C LEU A 4 3.42 -41.91 -34.64
N GLN A 5 2.82 -42.81 -33.89
CA GLN A 5 1.79 -42.49 -32.89
C GLN A 5 2.38 -41.68 -31.72
N GLU A 6 3.64 -41.92 -31.42
CA GLU A 6 4.36 -41.15 -30.37
C GLU A 6 4.63 -39.71 -30.79
N PHE A 7 5.08 -39.49 -32.03
CA PHE A 7 5.27 -38.15 -32.59
C PHE A 7 3.94 -37.39 -32.67
N GLU A 8 2.83 -38.03 -33.00
CA GLU A 8 1.51 -37.42 -32.98
C GLU A 8 1.05 -37.02 -31.57
N GLN A 9 1.35 -37.82 -30.54
CA GLN A 9 1.07 -37.48 -29.16
C GLN A 9 1.87 -36.27 -28.69
N PHE A 10 3.17 -36.17 -29.01
CA PHE A 10 3.97 -34.99 -28.69
C PHE A 10 3.48 -33.74 -29.42
N GLY A 11 3.12 -33.88 -30.71
CA GLY A 11 2.51 -32.81 -31.49
C GLY A 11 1.24 -32.26 -30.82
N SER A 12 0.35 -33.18 -30.41
CA SER A 12 -0.89 -32.81 -29.71
C SER A 12 -0.66 -32.10 -28.41
N VAL A 13 0.33 -32.51 -27.61
CA VAL A 13 0.68 -31.82 -26.37
C VAL A 13 1.19 -30.39 -26.61
N ILE A 14 2.03 -30.24 -27.65
CA ILE A 14 2.53 -28.91 -28.03
C ILE A 14 1.37 -28.01 -28.49
N GLU A 15 0.43 -28.53 -29.32
CA GLU A 15 -0.76 -27.78 -29.71
C GLU A 15 -1.66 -27.42 -28.54
N GLN A 16 -1.83 -28.32 -27.56
CA GLN A 16 -2.56 -28.01 -26.34
C GLN A 16 -1.90 -26.84 -25.55
N PHE A 17 -0.57 -26.79 -25.52
CA PHE A 17 0.15 -25.68 -24.89
C PHE A 17 -0.06 -24.34 -25.62
N TYR A 18 -0.11 -24.36 -26.95
CA TYR A 18 -0.44 -23.17 -27.76
C TYR A 18 -1.86 -22.65 -27.51
N THR A 19 -2.78 -23.53 -27.12
CA THR A 19 -4.18 -23.17 -26.82
C THR A 19 -4.45 -22.91 -25.35
N GLY A 20 -3.39 -22.84 -24.51
CA GLY A 20 -3.52 -22.55 -23.09
C GLY A 20 -3.91 -23.75 -22.20
N HIS A 21 -3.85 -24.97 -22.73
CA HIS A 21 -4.12 -26.18 -21.98
C HIS A 21 -2.80 -26.83 -21.54
N TYR A 22 -2.32 -26.49 -20.35
CA TYR A 22 -0.99 -26.85 -19.87
C TYR A 22 -0.90 -28.17 -19.09
N GLN A 23 -2.02 -28.92 -18.96
CA GLN A 23 -2.06 -30.18 -18.26
C GLN A 23 -2.03 -31.36 -19.26
N VAL A 24 -1.02 -32.21 -19.11
CA VAL A 24 -0.86 -33.40 -19.93
C VAL A 24 -1.26 -34.62 -19.11
N ALA A 25 -2.32 -35.34 -19.57
CA ALA A 25 -2.69 -36.63 -19.00
C ALA A 25 -1.68 -37.71 -19.46
N TYR A 26 -0.99 -38.31 -18.50
CA TYR A 26 0.04 -39.30 -18.77
C TYR A 26 -0.13 -40.53 -17.84
N ARG A 27 0.04 -41.74 -18.40
CA ARG A 27 0.16 -42.99 -17.65
C ARG A 27 1.63 -43.17 -17.25
N GLU A 28 1.87 -43.39 -15.96
CA GLU A 28 3.22 -43.69 -15.44
C GLU A 28 3.72 -45.04 -15.99
N GLU A 29 4.59 -45.01 -17.01
CA GLU A 29 5.41 -46.12 -17.46
C GLU A 29 6.88 -45.76 -17.19
N GLU A 30 7.70 -46.74 -16.75
CA GLU A 30 9.12 -46.52 -16.52
C GLU A 30 9.89 -46.34 -17.83
N GLY A 31 10.69 -45.27 -17.96
CA GLY A 31 11.58 -45.09 -19.08
C GLY A 31 11.85 -43.64 -19.50
N MET A 32 12.53 -43.45 -20.61
CA MET A 32 12.91 -42.16 -21.18
C MET A 32 11.68 -41.26 -21.47
N LYS A 33 10.57 -41.89 -21.87
CA LYS A 33 9.28 -41.24 -22.17
C LYS A 33 8.68 -40.58 -20.94
N SER A 34 8.66 -41.28 -19.82
CA SER A 34 8.17 -40.78 -18.54
C SER A 34 8.92 -39.51 -18.12
N ARG A 35 10.22 -39.51 -18.30
CA ARG A 35 11.06 -38.31 -17.98
C ARG A 35 10.73 -37.15 -18.90
N LEU A 36 10.45 -37.38 -20.17
CA LEU A 36 10.13 -36.32 -21.12
C LEU A 36 8.74 -35.73 -20.84
N PHE A 37 7.73 -36.54 -20.57
CA PHE A 37 6.40 -36.10 -20.20
C PHE A 37 6.41 -35.36 -18.84
N SER A 38 7.19 -35.85 -17.88
CA SER A 38 7.38 -35.14 -16.60
C SER A 38 7.98 -33.74 -16.77
N ARG A 39 8.96 -33.60 -17.69
CA ARG A 39 9.55 -32.29 -18.04
C ARG A 39 8.53 -31.39 -18.77
N LEU A 40 7.74 -31.94 -19.69
CA LEU A 40 6.67 -31.20 -20.37
C LEU A 40 5.62 -30.71 -19.36
N ASN A 41 5.18 -31.55 -18.44
CA ASN A 41 4.26 -31.16 -17.38
C ASN A 41 4.85 -30.06 -16.47
N SER A 42 6.14 -30.15 -16.14
CA SER A 42 6.81 -29.11 -15.37
C SER A 42 6.88 -27.78 -16.14
N LEU A 43 7.10 -27.84 -17.46
CA LEU A 43 7.08 -26.67 -18.34
C LEU A 43 5.66 -26.09 -18.43
N GLY A 44 4.65 -26.95 -18.63
CA GLY A 44 3.24 -26.55 -18.65
C GLY A 44 2.82 -25.83 -17.39
N LYS A 45 3.15 -26.38 -16.21
CA LYS A 45 2.89 -25.71 -14.93
C LYS A 45 3.57 -24.33 -14.81
N ARG A 46 4.80 -24.20 -15.30
CA ARG A 46 5.50 -22.91 -15.32
C ARG A 46 4.81 -21.90 -16.23
N LEU A 47 4.38 -22.34 -17.43
CA LEU A 47 3.65 -21.49 -18.36
C LEU A 47 2.31 -21.05 -17.78
N GLU A 48 1.53 -21.96 -17.18
CA GLU A 48 0.27 -21.65 -16.50
C GLU A 48 0.43 -20.60 -15.39
N VAL A 49 1.46 -20.76 -14.56
CA VAL A 49 1.79 -19.80 -13.49
C VAL A 49 2.19 -18.45 -14.09
N GLN A 50 3.00 -18.44 -15.15
CA GLN A 50 3.43 -17.21 -15.81
C GLN A 50 2.26 -16.49 -16.50
N GLU A 51 1.41 -17.23 -17.21
CA GLU A 51 0.24 -16.66 -17.88
C GLU A 51 -0.74 -16.05 -16.87
N LYS A 52 -1.02 -16.77 -15.78
CA LYS A 52 -1.82 -16.25 -14.67
C LYS A 52 -1.21 -14.98 -14.09
N LYS A 53 0.09 -14.96 -13.85
CA LYS A 53 0.78 -13.78 -13.34
C LYS A 53 0.64 -12.59 -14.29
N ILE A 54 0.83 -12.79 -15.59
CA ILE A 54 0.66 -11.74 -16.62
C ILE A 54 -0.78 -11.22 -16.63
N GLN A 55 -1.77 -12.13 -16.53
CA GLN A 55 -3.17 -11.74 -16.49
C GLN A 55 -3.50 -10.94 -15.24
N ASP A 56 -3.03 -11.38 -14.07
CA ASP A 56 -3.20 -10.67 -12.80
C ASP A 56 -2.55 -9.27 -12.84
N GLU A 57 -1.35 -9.15 -13.41
CA GLU A 57 -0.65 -7.88 -13.61
C GLU A 57 -1.43 -6.95 -14.57
N LYS A 58 -1.98 -7.50 -15.65
CA LYS A 58 -2.80 -6.74 -16.61
C LYS A 58 -4.09 -6.23 -15.96
N GLU A 59 -4.78 -7.05 -15.19
CA GLU A 59 -6.00 -6.65 -14.48
C GLU A 59 -5.70 -5.60 -13.41
N THR A 60 -4.61 -5.78 -12.68
CA THR A 60 -4.12 -4.80 -11.70
C THR A 60 -3.82 -3.45 -12.34
N THR A 61 -3.12 -3.46 -13.48
CA THR A 61 -2.81 -2.23 -14.23
C THR A 61 -4.08 -1.56 -14.77
N LYS A 62 -5.01 -2.34 -15.32
CA LYS A 62 -6.29 -1.81 -15.83
C LYS A 62 -7.11 -1.18 -14.70
N SER A 63 -7.20 -1.84 -13.55
CA SER A 63 -7.87 -1.30 -12.37
C SER A 63 -7.21 0.01 -11.93
N LEU A 64 -5.88 0.05 -11.84
CA LEU A 64 -5.13 1.24 -11.46
C LEU A 64 -5.44 2.43 -12.38
N VAL A 65 -5.40 2.24 -13.71
CA VAL A 65 -5.70 3.32 -14.68
C VAL A 65 -7.13 3.82 -14.52
N THR A 66 -8.08 2.92 -14.27
CA THR A 66 -9.48 3.27 -14.05
C THR A 66 -9.64 4.09 -12.78
N ASP A 67 -9.04 3.64 -11.68
CA ASP A 67 -9.08 4.32 -10.38
C ASP A 67 -8.45 5.71 -10.46
N ILE A 68 -7.27 5.83 -11.10
CA ILE A 68 -6.59 7.11 -11.35
C ILE A 68 -7.52 8.07 -12.11
N SER A 69 -8.13 7.59 -13.19
CA SER A 69 -9.01 8.41 -14.03
C SER A 69 -10.18 8.97 -13.23
N HIS A 70 -10.78 8.15 -12.38
CA HIS A 70 -11.88 8.59 -11.51
C HIS A 70 -11.40 9.58 -10.43
N GLN A 71 -10.26 9.34 -9.81
CA GLN A 71 -9.73 10.20 -8.74
C GLN A 71 -9.22 11.55 -9.27
N LEU A 72 -8.76 11.63 -10.51
CA LEU A 72 -8.35 12.89 -11.14
C LEU A 72 -9.53 13.69 -11.67
N LYS A 73 -10.56 13.03 -12.21
CA LYS A 73 -11.71 13.69 -12.81
C LYS A 73 -12.44 14.63 -11.84
N THR A 74 -12.62 14.20 -10.60
CA THR A 74 -13.35 14.97 -9.57
C THR A 74 -12.66 16.28 -9.20
N PRO A 75 -11.37 16.30 -8.75
CA PRO A 75 -10.70 17.56 -8.41
C PRO A 75 -10.51 18.48 -9.63
N VAL A 76 -10.28 17.93 -10.82
CA VAL A 76 -10.17 18.74 -12.05
C VAL A 76 -11.49 19.41 -12.39
N ALA A 77 -12.63 18.69 -12.29
CA ALA A 77 -13.94 19.28 -12.53
C ALA A 77 -14.29 20.37 -11.50
N SER A 78 -13.98 20.12 -10.22
CA SER A 78 -14.19 21.11 -9.15
C SER A 78 -13.30 22.35 -9.34
N LEU A 79 -12.02 22.15 -9.69
CA LEU A 79 -11.10 23.27 -9.98
C LEU A 79 -11.60 24.11 -11.17
N LYS A 80 -12.04 23.43 -12.24
CA LYS A 80 -12.60 24.13 -13.41
C LYS A 80 -13.82 24.96 -13.02
N MET A 81 -14.75 24.40 -12.24
CA MET A 81 -15.94 25.11 -11.76
C MET A 81 -15.57 26.34 -10.92
N CYS A 82 -14.61 26.20 -10.00
CA CYS A 82 -14.14 27.34 -9.19
C CYS A 82 -13.57 28.46 -10.07
N LEU A 83 -12.79 28.09 -11.12
CA LEU A 83 -12.20 29.07 -12.04
C LEU A 83 -13.25 29.73 -12.95
N GLU A 84 -14.29 29.01 -13.38
CA GLU A 84 -15.40 29.53 -14.14
C GLU A 84 -16.20 30.54 -13.30
N LEU A 85 -16.50 30.22 -12.03
CA LEU A 85 -17.16 31.14 -11.11
C LEU A 85 -16.32 32.38 -10.83
N LEU A 86 -15.01 32.23 -10.62
CA LEU A 86 -14.09 33.38 -10.43
C LEU A 86 -13.96 34.29 -11.63
N ALA A 87 -14.37 33.84 -12.81
CA ALA A 87 -14.39 34.66 -14.03
C ALA A 87 -15.69 35.50 -14.20
N GLU A 88 -16.67 35.34 -13.30
CA GLU A 88 -17.90 36.16 -13.29
C GLU A 88 -17.61 37.55 -12.72
N GLU A 89 -18.25 38.61 -13.32
CA GLU A 89 -17.93 40.01 -12.98
C GLU A 89 -18.56 40.49 -11.65
N ASP A 90 -19.57 39.78 -11.11
CA ASP A 90 -20.39 40.26 -9.98
C ASP A 90 -20.14 39.50 -8.65
N LEU A 91 -18.94 38.96 -8.43
CA LEU A 91 -18.58 38.28 -7.19
C LEU A 91 -18.31 39.25 -6.02
N SER A 92 -18.82 38.90 -4.83
CA SER A 92 -18.41 39.57 -3.62
C SER A 92 -16.96 39.12 -3.24
N LYS A 93 -16.24 39.94 -2.47
CA LYS A 93 -14.89 39.59 -1.99
C LYS A 93 -14.84 38.32 -1.16
N GLU A 94 -15.91 38.04 -0.46
CA GLU A 94 -16.08 36.83 0.36
C GLU A 94 -16.19 35.59 -0.51
N GLU A 95 -17.00 35.63 -1.57
CA GLU A 95 -17.17 34.54 -2.55
C GLU A 95 -15.86 34.31 -3.34
N GLU A 96 -15.21 35.39 -3.78
CA GLU A 96 -13.90 35.31 -4.46
C GLU A 96 -12.88 34.58 -3.57
N LYS A 97 -12.77 34.94 -2.29
CA LYS A 97 -11.87 34.31 -1.33
C LYS A 97 -12.22 32.84 -1.09
N GLU A 98 -13.52 32.51 -1.03
CA GLU A 98 -13.98 31.14 -0.85
C GLU A 98 -13.61 30.29 -2.06
N PHE A 99 -13.91 30.72 -3.29
CA PHE A 99 -13.59 29.97 -4.51
C PHE A 99 -12.09 29.84 -4.74
N LEU A 100 -11.29 30.87 -4.43
CA LEU A 100 -9.83 30.78 -4.45
C LEU A 100 -9.33 29.73 -3.43
N GLY A 101 -9.87 29.72 -2.22
CA GLY A 101 -9.54 28.74 -1.21
C GLY A 101 -9.85 27.30 -1.66
N GLN A 102 -11.02 27.09 -2.26
CA GLN A 102 -11.42 25.80 -2.83
C GLN A 102 -10.50 25.40 -3.99
N ALA A 103 -10.15 26.31 -4.91
CA ALA A 103 -9.24 26.04 -6.02
C ALA A 103 -7.85 25.61 -5.53
N VAL A 104 -7.30 26.33 -4.53
CA VAL A 104 -6.02 25.96 -3.87
C VAL A 104 -6.11 24.57 -3.27
N GLY A 105 -7.18 24.24 -2.53
CA GLY A 105 -7.40 22.91 -1.94
C GLY A 105 -7.44 21.81 -3.01
N GLN A 106 -8.13 22.03 -4.14
CA GLN A 106 -8.15 21.04 -5.23
C GLN A 106 -6.77 20.85 -5.87
N THR A 107 -5.99 21.93 -6.01
CA THR A 107 -4.61 21.86 -6.53
C THR A 107 -3.70 21.05 -5.59
N GLN A 108 -3.79 21.25 -4.28
CA GLN A 108 -3.05 20.47 -3.29
C GLN A 108 -3.43 18.99 -3.31
N ARG A 109 -4.72 18.71 -3.52
CA ARG A 109 -5.22 17.34 -3.68
C ARG A 109 -4.64 16.66 -4.93
N LEU A 110 -4.56 17.38 -6.06
CA LEU A 110 -3.94 16.88 -7.30
C LEU A 110 -2.45 16.62 -7.11
N ASP A 111 -1.71 17.49 -6.43
CA ASP A 111 -0.29 17.30 -6.10
C ASP A 111 -0.09 16.02 -5.25
N SER A 112 -0.92 15.84 -4.21
CA SER A 112 -0.89 14.66 -3.35
C SER A 112 -1.19 13.37 -4.12
N LEU A 113 -2.18 13.40 -5.03
CA LEU A 113 -2.50 12.27 -5.91
C LEU A 113 -1.34 11.94 -6.85
N THR A 114 -0.71 12.96 -7.44
CA THR A 114 0.43 12.77 -8.35
C THR A 114 1.62 12.14 -7.64
N LYS A 115 1.96 12.61 -6.44
CA LYS A 115 3.02 12.01 -5.58
C LYS A 115 2.70 10.56 -5.25
N ALA A 116 1.45 10.28 -4.87
CA ALA A 116 1.00 8.92 -4.58
C ALA A 116 1.11 7.99 -5.79
N LEU A 117 0.75 8.48 -6.99
CA LEU A 117 0.85 7.73 -8.25
C LEU A 117 2.29 7.42 -8.63
N ILE A 118 3.20 8.38 -8.46
CA ILE A 118 4.64 8.16 -8.70
C ILE A 118 5.15 7.05 -7.78
N ASN A 119 4.77 7.07 -6.50
CA ASN A 119 5.18 6.04 -5.55
C ASN A 119 4.60 4.66 -5.90
N ILE A 120 3.31 4.58 -6.25
CA ILE A 120 2.69 3.32 -6.72
C ILE A 120 3.40 2.80 -7.98
N SER A 121 3.60 3.65 -8.98
CA SER A 121 4.28 3.27 -10.22
C SER A 121 5.68 2.72 -9.97
N ARG A 122 6.45 3.35 -9.10
CA ARG A 122 7.78 2.86 -8.70
C ARG A 122 7.72 1.50 -8.00
N MET A 123 6.69 1.24 -7.20
CA MET A 123 6.51 -0.05 -6.52
C MET A 123 6.10 -1.15 -7.50
N GLU A 124 5.11 -0.90 -8.34
CA GLU A 124 4.59 -1.92 -9.27
C GLU A 124 5.59 -2.29 -10.37
N THR A 125 6.44 -1.35 -10.80
CA THR A 125 7.49 -1.63 -11.79
C THR A 125 8.73 -2.30 -11.20
N GLY A 126 8.73 -2.64 -9.91
CA GLY A 126 9.92 -3.18 -9.24
C GLY A 126 11.10 -2.19 -9.18
N MET A 127 10.87 -0.92 -9.54
CA MET A 127 11.90 0.14 -9.46
C MET A 127 12.19 0.56 -8.02
N ILE A 128 11.28 0.23 -7.07
CA ILE A 128 11.60 0.33 -5.65
C ILE A 128 12.39 -0.92 -5.26
N SER A 129 13.69 -0.85 -5.40
CA SER A 129 14.57 -1.79 -4.73
C SER A 129 14.59 -1.44 -3.24
N VAL A 130 13.81 -2.15 -2.45
CA VAL A 130 13.94 -2.09 -1.00
C VAL A 130 15.34 -2.58 -0.64
N LYS A 131 16.13 -1.72 0.00
CA LYS A 131 17.49 -2.05 0.47
C LYS A 131 17.46 -2.14 1.99
N LYS A 132 17.27 -3.36 2.51
CA LYS A 132 17.41 -3.58 3.94
C LYS A 132 18.87 -3.38 4.36
N ILE A 133 19.07 -2.56 5.37
CA ILE A 133 20.34 -2.38 6.05
C ILE A 133 20.13 -2.49 7.56
N GLN A 134 21.15 -2.88 8.29
CA GLN A 134 21.14 -2.83 9.74
C GLN A 134 21.17 -1.35 10.17
N ALA A 135 20.06 -0.84 10.67
CA ALA A 135 19.94 0.55 11.10
C ALA A 135 19.13 0.68 12.40
N PRO A 136 19.41 1.71 13.23
CA PRO A 136 18.65 1.97 14.43
C PRO A 136 17.20 2.33 14.11
N ILE A 137 16.25 1.52 14.57
CA ILE A 137 14.83 1.73 14.25
C ILE A 137 14.29 3.00 14.90
N MET A 138 14.83 3.42 16.05
CA MET A 138 14.44 4.65 16.72
C MET A 138 14.72 5.89 15.89
N ASP A 139 15.80 5.92 15.12
CA ASP A 139 16.12 7.03 14.23
C ASP A 139 15.05 7.15 13.12
N THR A 140 14.63 6.00 12.60
CA THR A 140 13.57 5.93 11.58
C THR A 140 12.22 6.39 12.13
N ILE A 141 11.85 5.97 13.35
CA ILE A 141 10.64 6.42 14.04
C ILE A 141 10.73 7.91 14.35
N GLY A 142 11.87 8.38 14.87
CA GLY A 142 12.09 9.79 15.20
C GLY A 142 11.94 10.72 13.98
N GLN A 143 12.46 10.30 12.83
CA GLN A 143 12.27 11.03 11.55
C GLN A 143 10.81 11.04 11.09
N ALA A 144 10.08 9.94 11.26
CA ALA A 144 8.66 9.87 10.94
C ALA A 144 7.84 10.80 11.87
N VAL A 145 8.11 10.80 13.16
CA VAL A 145 7.47 11.72 14.13
C VAL A 145 7.78 13.18 13.78
N SER A 146 9.03 13.48 13.43
CA SER A 146 9.44 14.85 13.03
C SER A 146 8.66 15.35 11.82
N SER A 147 8.28 14.49 10.87
CA SER A 147 7.54 14.87 9.66
C SER A 147 6.11 15.33 9.96
N VAL A 148 5.51 14.89 11.06
CA VAL A 148 4.13 15.23 11.45
C VAL A 148 4.06 16.23 12.62
N TYR A 149 5.20 16.58 13.20
CA TYR A 149 5.29 17.34 14.43
C TYR A 149 4.55 18.69 14.37
N VAL A 150 4.73 19.46 13.30
CA VAL A 150 4.08 20.77 13.16
C VAL A 150 2.56 20.64 13.15
N LYS A 151 2.03 19.67 12.38
CA LYS A 151 0.58 19.40 12.32
C LYS A 151 0.02 18.90 13.65
N ALA A 152 0.80 18.12 14.40
CA ALA A 152 0.43 17.65 15.73
C ALA A 152 0.37 18.83 16.72
N GLN A 153 1.36 19.73 16.68
CA GLN A 153 1.37 20.94 17.53
C GLN A 153 0.20 21.88 17.26
N GLU A 154 -0.21 22.09 16.00
CA GLU A 154 -1.38 22.90 15.65
C GLU A 154 -2.68 22.42 16.31
N LYS A 155 -2.75 21.13 16.63
CA LYS A 155 -3.87 20.50 17.32
C LYS A 155 -3.60 20.24 18.82
N ASN A 156 -2.43 20.59 19.33
CA ASN A 156 -1.97 20.25 20.69
C ASN A 156 -2.01 18.72 20.94
N ILE A 157 -1.58 17.93 19.94
CA ILE A 157 -1.51 16.47 20.05
C ILE A 157 -0.10 16.09 20.53
N GLU A 158 -0.03 15.37 21.65
CA GLU A 158 1.22 14.81 22.16
C GLU A 158 1.55 13.50 21.46
N ILE A 159 2.81 13.30 21.06
CA ILE A 159 3.27 12.02 20.48
C ILE A 159 4.29 11.41 21.45
N GLU A 160 3.88 10.32 22.09
CA GLU A 160 4.66 9.63 23.12
C GLU A 160 5.25 8.33 22.55
N VAL A 161 6.56 8.14 22.71
CA VAL A 161 7.21 6.85 22.41
C VAL A 161 7.43 6.12 23.72
N VAL A 162 6.60 5.09 23.96
CA VAL A 162 6.63 4.27 25.17
C VAL A 162 7.68 3.16 25.04
N LYS A 163 8.74 3.27 25.82
CA LYS A 163 9.80 2.28 25.85
C LYS A 163 9.42 1.14 26.82
N ASN A 164 8.93 0.02 26.31
CA ASN A 164 8.58 -1.15 27.14
C ASN A 164 9.81 -1.97 27.61
N SER A 165 10.98 -1.78 26.98
CA SER A 165 12.28 -2.30 27.42
C SER A 165 13.40 -1.47 26.81
N ASN A 166 14.48 -1.24 27.54
CA ASN A 166 15.68 -0.54 27.05
C ASN A 166 16.31 -1.26 25.83
N GLU A 167 16.10 -2.56 25.69
CA GLU A 167 16.64 -3.38 24.59
C GLU A 167 16.03 -3.09 23.21
N ALA A 168 14.77 -2.60 23.15
CA ALA A 168 14.12 -2.31 21.87
C ALA A 168 14.50 -0.93 21.33
N ALA A 169 14.93 -0.01 22.19
CA ALA A 169 15.19 1.38 21.83
C ALA A 169 16.49 1.58 21.03
N ASP A 170 17.53 0.84 21.35
CA ASP A 170 18.85 0.96 20.71
C ASP A 170 19.11 -0.14 19.68
N MET A 171 18.06 -0.87 19.28
CA MET A 171 18.21 -2.01 18.39
C MET A 171 18.37 -1.58 16.93
N ALA A 172 19.49 -1.96 16.34
CA ALA A 172 19.61 -1.99 14.89
C ALA A 172 18.87 -3.23 14.34
N ILE A 173 17.99 -3.04 13.37
CA ILE A 173 17.25 -4.11 12.71
C ILE A 173 17.39 -4.01 11.19
N PRO A 174 17.26 -5.14 10.46
CA PRO A 174 17.29 -5.13 9.02
C PRO A 174 16.01 -4.50 8.47
N HIS A 175 16.09 -3.27 8.00
CA HIS A 175 14.98 -2.57 7.34
C HIS A 175 15.52 -1.55 6.34
N ASP A 176 14.66 -1.05 5.46
CA ASP A 176 14.95 0.12 4.63
C ASP A 176 14.52 1.38 5.40
N PRO A 177 15.44 2.21 5.91
CA PRO A 177 15.08 3.36 6.74
C PRO A 177 14.21 4.39 6.02
N HIS A 178 14.43 4.58 4.70
CA HIS A 178 13.65 5.53 3.92
C HIS A 178 12.20 5.08 3.77
N TRP A 179 11.99 3.84 3.33
CA TRP A 179 10.66 3.31 3.10
C TRP A 179 9.90 3.00 4.40
N THR A 180 10.61 2.51 5.43
CA THR A 180 9.97 2.27 6.74
C THR A 180 9.54 3.58 7.39
N ARG A 181 10.37 4.65 7.28
CA ARG A 181 9.97 5.99 7.71
C ARG A 181 8.69 6.45 7.01
N GLU A 182 8.61 6.28 5.69
CA GLU A 182 7.43 6.65 4.89
C GLU A 182 6.18 5.90 5.34
N ALA A 183 6.30 4.59 5.60
CA ALA A 183 5.21 3.77 6.10
C ALA A 183 4.71 4.24 7.47
N ILE A 184 5.61 4.53 8.40
CA ILE A 184 5.28 5.02 9.74
C ILE A 184 4.68 6.44 9.65
N ALA A 185 5.25 7.32 8.83
CA ALA A 185 4.77 8.68 8.63
C ALA A 185 3.33 8.71 8.10
N ASN A 186 2.98 7.86 7.15
CA ASN A 186 1.61 7.73 6.63
C ASN A 186 0.59 7.36 7.73
N ILE A 187 0.96 6.47 8.64
CA ILE A 187 0.10 6.10 9.77
C ILE A 187 -0.01 7.27 10.76
N LEU A 188 1.11 7.91 11.08
CA LEU A 188 1.13 9.06 11.98
C LEU A 188 0.35 10.26 11.40
N GLU A 189 0.45 10.51 10.11
CA GLU A 189 -0.37 11.55 9.45
C GLU A 189 -1.87 11.26 9.59
N ASN A 190 -2.29 9.99 9.43
CA ASN A 190 -3.68 9.62 9.67
C ASN A 190 -4.07 9.78 11.15
N ALA A 191 -3.22 9.37 12.07
CA ALA A 191 -3.44 9.52 13.50
C ALA A 191 -3.64 10.99 13.89
N VAL A 192 -2.76 11.88 13.45
CA VAL A 192 -2.88 13.33 13.70
C VAL A 192 -4.11 13.93 13.02
N LYS A 193 -4.40 13.49 11.81
CA LYS A 193 -5.52 13.99 11.01
C LYS A 193 -6.88 13.68 11.65
N TYR A 194 -7.07 12.46 12.12
CA TYR A 194 -8.35 11.97 12.62
C TYR A 194 -8.52 12.05 14.15
N SER A 195 -7.46 12.38 14.89
CA SER A 195 -7.54 12.71 16.30
C SER A 195 -8.04 14.13 16.52
N GLY A 196 -8.74 14.30 17.64
CA GLY A 196 -9.18 15.61 18.13
C GLY A 196 -8.03 16.45 18.66
N ARG A 197 -8.34 17.67 19.10
CA ARG A 197 -7.39 18.51 19.83
C ARG A 197 -7.14 17.95 21.24
N ASP A 198 -5.98 18.27 21.80
CA ASP A 198 -5.62 17.92 23.18
C ASP A 198 -5.63 16.41 23.45
N THR A 199 -5.17 15.62 22.45
CA THR A 199 -5.11 14.15 22.50
C THR A 199 -3.67 13.66 22.49
N CYS A 200 -3.48 12.34 22.69
CA CYS A 200 -2.18 11.70 22.68
C CYS A 200 -2.13 10.57 21.66
N ILE A 201 -1.03 10.47 20.90
CA ILE A 201 -0.69 9.34 20.04
C ILE A 201 0.45 8.58 20.71
N GLN A 202 0.25 7.27 20.97
CA GLN A 202 1.25 6.44 21.62
C GLN A 202 1.90 5.49 20.63
N ILE A 203 3.23 5.45 20.62
CA ILE A 203 4.04 4.52 19.83
C ILE A 203 4.68 3.53 20.79
N ARG A 204 4.32 2.26 20.69
CA ARG A 204 4.87 1.17 21.50
C ARG A 204 5.69 0.23 20.65
N MET A 205 6.81 -0.25 21.16
CA MET A 205 7.67 -1.22 20.49
C MET A 205 7.80 -2.49 21.33
N MET A 206 7.67 -3.63 20.67
CA MET A 206 7.78 -4.95 21.29
C MET A 206 8.61 -5.87 20.40
N LYS A 207 9.78 -6.28 20.89
CA LYS A 207 10.62 -7.29 20.23
C LYS A 207 9.98 -8.66 20.34
N ARG A 208 9.84 -9.35 19.22
CA ARG A 208 9.45 -10.77 19.13
C ARG A 208 10.61 -11.57 18.53
N THR A 209 10.45 -12.88 18.46
CA THR A 209 11.52 -13.76 17.95
C THR A 209 11.89 -13.47 16.49
N SER A 210 10.90 -13.26 15.62
CA SER A 210 11.11 -13.11 14.16
C SER A 210 10.77 -11.73 13.63
N PHE A 211 10.22 -10.83 14.44
CA PHE A 211 9.85 -9.47 14.04
C PHE A 211 9.91 -8.49 15.21
N LEU A 212 10.05 -7.21 14.87
CA LEU A 212 9.79 -6.11 15.78
C LEU A 212 8.38 -5.58 15.53
N ARG A 213 7.54 -5.59 16.55
CA ARG A 213 6.21 -5.00 16.51
C ARG A 213 6.25 -3.54 16.94
N ILE A 214 5.67 -2.68 16.11
CA ILE A 214 5.46 -1.26 16.39
C ILE A 214 3.96 -1.02 16.38
N GLU A 215 3.40 -0.59 17.50
CA GLU A 215 1.99 -0.22 17.63
C GLU A 215 1.87 1.29 17.73
N ILE A 216 0.98 1.88 16.93
CA ILE A 216 0.65 3.30 16.94
C ILE A 216 -0.83 3.38 17.30
N GLU A 217 -1.10 3.84 18.53
CA GLU A 217 -2.46 4.04 19.06
C GLU A 217 -2.83 5.51 18.98
N ASP A 218 -3.93 5.80 18.33
CA ASP A 218 -4.53 7.13 18.25
C ASP A 218 -5.79 7.26 19.13
N GLN A 219 -6.22 8.49 19.39
CA GLN A 219 -7.46 8.83 20.07
C GLN A 219 -8.46 9.48 19.11
N GLY A 220 -8.50 9.00 17.88
CA GLY A 220 -9.34 9.52 16.83
C GLY A 220 -10.74 8.93 16.79
N ILE A 221 -11.38 9.09 15.64
CA ILE A 221 -12.77 8.62 15.38
C ILE A 221 -12.90 7.09 15.35
N GLY A 222 -11.78 6.36 15.34
CA GLY A 222 -11.76 4.91 15.15
C GLY A 222 -12.09 4.48 13.71
N ILE A 223 -12.01 3.20 13.47
CA ILE A 223 -12.30 2.57 12.17
C ILE A 223 -13.33 1.46 12.41
N ASP A 224 -14.38 1.41 11.58
CA ASP A 224 -15.35 0.33 11.62
C ASP A 224 -14.66 -1.00 11.26
N SER A 225 -14.95 -2.07 12.02
CA SER A 225 -14.32 -3.38 11.80
C SER A 225 -14.56 -3.94 10.39
N ARG A 226 -15.65 -3.56 9.73
CA ARG A 226 -15.96 -3.91 8.33
C ARG A 226 -14.99 -3.29 7.32
N ASP A 227 -14.24 -2.29 7.74
CA ASP A 227 -13.31 -1.55 6.89
C ASP A 227 -11.83 -1.88 7.16
N TYR A 228 -11.52 -2.70 8.18
CA TYR A 228 -10.13 -3.05 8.55
C TYR A 228 -9.28 -3.61 7.41
N THR A 229 -9.87 -4.37 6.51
CA THR A 229 -9.17 -4.87 5.33
C THR A 229 -9.21 -3.90 4.16
N LYS A 230 -10.29 -3.11 4.06
CA LYS A 230 -10.52 -2.20 2.94
C LYS A 230 -9.67 -0.95 2.99
N ILE A 231 -9.34 -0.45 4.20
CA ILE A 231 -8.52 0.76 4.35
C ILE A 231 -7.12 0.63 3.74
N PHE A 232 -6.67 -0.60 3.49
CA PHE A 232 -5.40 -0.89 2.80
C PHE A 232 -5.57 -1.09 1.29
N GLN A 233 -6.77 -0.89 0.74
CA GLN A 233 -7.01 -0.88 -0.71
C GLN A 233 -6.69 0.49 -1.29
N ARG A 234 -6.29 0.52 -2.55
CA ARG A 234 -6.00 1.76 -3.28
C ARG A 234 -7.23 2.65 -3.33
N PHE A 235 -7.03 3.95 -3.05
CA PHE A 235 -8.07 4.99 -3.11
C PHE A 235 -9.28 4.76 -2.20
N TYR A 236 -9.23 3.75 -1.33
CA TYR A 236 -10.30 3.54 -0.38
C TYR A 236 -10.33 4.62 0.69
N ARG A 237 -11.51 5.12 0.96
CA ARG A 237 -11.79 6.07 2.05
C ARG A 237 -13.04 5.61 2.79
N GLY A 238 -12.97 5.59 4.10
CA GLY A 238 -14.12 5.27 4.95
C GLY A 238 -15.31 6.20 4.71
N THR A 239 -16.49 5.76 5.10
CA THR A 239 -17.76 6.47 4.83
C THR A 239 -18.14 7.50 5.91
N ALA A 240 -17.38 7.55 7.02
CA ALA A 240 -17.64 8.50 8.10
C ALA A 240 -17.57 9.97 7.60
N PRO A 241 -18.44 10.87 8.09
CA PRO A 241 -18.47 12.26 7.64
C PRO A 241 -17.10 12.94 7.76
N GLN A 242 -16.40 12.75 8.87
CA GLN A 242 -15.08 13.33 9.13
C GLN A 242 -14.03 12.85 8.12
N VAL A 243 -14.16 11.62 7.58
CA VAL A 243 -13.26 11.09 6.55
C VAL A 243 -13.57 11.71 5.19
N LYS A 244 -14.84 12.01 4.91
CA LYS A 244 -15.25 12.66 3.65
C LYS A 244 -14.80 14.11 3.59
N GLU A 245 -14.91 14.83 4.70
CA GLU A 245 -14.51 16.24 4.82
C GLU A 245 -12.99 16.43 4.85
N ALA A 246 -12.26 15.48 5.40
CA ALA A 246 -10.81 15.58 5.51
C ALA A 246 -10.11 15.31 4.17
N ASP A 247 -9.08 16.07 3.84
CA ASP A 247 -8.26 15.84 2.65
C ASP A 247 -7.56 14.48 2.66
N GLY A 248 -7.37 13.88 1.50
CA GLY A 248 -6.61 12.65 1.38
C GLY A 248 -6.89 11.87 0.11
N SER A 249 -5.86 11.22 -0.42
CA SER A 249 -5.92 10.46 -1.66
C SER A 249 -6.43 9.02 -1.49
N GLY A 250 -6.46 8.48 -0.26
CA GLY A 250 -6.76 7.06 0.00
C GLY A 250 -5.64 6.11 -0.44
N VAL A 251 -4.42 6.61 -0.62
CA VAL A 251 -3.27 5.82 -1.10
C VAL A 251 -2.25 5.53 0.01
N GLY A 252 -2.17 6.37 1.04
CA GLY A 252 -1.12 6.27 2.07
C GLY A 252 -1.07 4.89 2.76
N LEU A 253 -2.22 4.35 3.19
CA LEU A 253 -2.26 3.04 3.86
C LEU A 253 -1.98 1.87 2.89
N TYR A 254 -2.42 1.96 1.64
CA TYR A 254 -2.03 1.00 0.60
C TYR A 254 -0.51 0.99 0.40
N LEU A 255 0.11 2.18 0.28
CA LEU A 255 1.56 2.32 0.17
C LEU A 255 2.27 1.75 1.41
N THR A 256 1.79 2.05 2.60
CA THR A 256 2.30 1.49 3.87
C THR A 256 2.32 -0.04 3.83
N ARG A 257 1.21 -0.67 3.45
CA ARG A 257 1.11 -2.13 3.33
C ARG A 257 2.11 -2.67 2.31
N SER A 258 2.16 -2.09 1.13
CA SER A 258 3.05 -2.53 0.06
C SER A 258 4.54 -2.40 0.43
N ILE A 259 4.92 -1.30 1.11
CA ILE A 259 6.29 -1.09 1.63
C ILE A 259 6.68 -2.18 2.64
N LEU A 260 5.78 -2.50 3.57
CA LEU A 260 6.07 -3.47 4.61
C LEU A 260 6.10 -4.90 4.07
N GLU A 261 5.15 -5.27 3.19
CA GLU A 261 5.14 -6.57 2.51
C GLU A 261 6.40 -6.78 1.66
N ALA A 262 6.88 -5.75 0.96
CA ALA A 262 8.14 -5.80 0.19
C ALA A 262 9.38 -6.02 1.09
N GLN A 263 9.28 -5.71 2.38
CA GLN A 263 10.31 -5.96 3.38
C GLN A 263 10.11 -7.27 4.15
N GLY A 264 9.09 -8.07 3.81
CA GLY A 264 8.72 -9.30 4.53
C GLY A 264 8.05 -9.02 5.88
N GLY A 265 7.52 -7.82 6.07
CA GLY A 265 6.73 -7.40 7.22
C GLY A 265 5.24 -7.40 6.94
N SER A 266 4.45 -6.82 7.85
CA SER A 266 3.01 -6.68 7.69
C SER A 266 2.47 -5.46 8.42
N VAL A 267 1.23 -5.05 8.07
CA VAL A 267 0.47 -4.04 8.78
C VAL A 267 -0.97 -4.50 9.00
N SER A 268 -1.50 -4.17 10.15
CA SER A 268 -2.90 -4.43 10.50
C SER A 268 -3.46 -3.29 11.34
N VAL A 269 -4.77 -3.29 11.55
CA VAL A 269 -5.46 -2.33 12.40
C VAL A 269 -6.44 -3.06 13.32
N SER A 270 -6.64 -2.52 14.49
CA SER A 270 -7.63 -2.97 15.47
C SER A 270 -8.24 -1.79 16.21
N ALA A 271 -9.32 -2.03 16.95
CA ALA A 271 -9.90 -1.02 17.82
C ALA A 271 -8.93 -0.69 18.97
N GLY A 272 -8.68 0.60 19.21
CA GLY A 272 -8.04 1.14 20.39
C GLY A 272 -9.03 1.37 21.52
N LYS A 273 -8.56 1.94 22.62
CA LYS A 273 -9.45 2.34 23.75
C LYS A 273 -10.43 3.43 23.35
N GLN A 274 -10.02 4.38 22.53
CA GLN A 274 -10.82 5.50 22.05
C GLN A 274 -10.74 5.72 20.53
N GLY A 275 -9.78 5.14 19.85
CA GLY A 275 -9.51 5.33 18.42
C GLY A 275 -9.09 4.02 17.79
N SER A 276 -7.96 4.04 17.07
CA SER A 276 -7.42 2.89 16.36
C SER A 276 -6.02 2.53 16.84
N ILE A 277 -5.66 1.26 16.75
CA ILE A 277 -4.29 0.78 16.92
C ILE A 277 -3.82 0.23 15.58
N PHE A 278 -2.85 0.88 14.96
CA PHE A 278 -2.12 0.34 13.83
C PHE A 278 -0.93 -0.46 14.32
N THR A 279 -0.82 -1.70 13.86
CA THR A 279 0.26 -2.62 14.22
C THR A 279 1.12 -2.87 12.99
N ILE A 280 2.39 -2.52 13.07
CA ILE A 280 3.43 -2.80 12.07
C ILE A 280 4.32 -3.90 12.60
N ASP A 281 4.52 -4.97 11.84
CA ASP A 281 5.51 -6.00 12.12
C ASP A 281 6.66 -5.88 11.10
N VAL A 282 7.86 -5.51 11.58
CA VAL A 282 9.08 -5.42 10.76
C VAL A 282 9.86 -6.70 10.93
N SER A 283 10.10 -7.42 9.84
CA SER A 283 10.85 -8.70 9.87
C SER A 283 12.29 -8.48 10.34
N LEU A 284 12.73 -9.31 11.27
CA LEU A 284 14.13 -9.35 11.73
C LEU A 284 15.01 -10.29 10.89
N THR A 285 14.42 -10.98 9.91
CA THR A 285 15.14 -11.90 9.02
C THR A 285 15.72 -11.11 7.84
N GLU A 286 16.99 -11.32 7.56
CA GLU A 286 17.59 -10.88 6.29
C GLU A 286 16.98 -11.73 5.17
N LEU A 287 16.52 -11.07 4.09
CA LEU A 287 15.99 -11.74 2.89
C LEU A 287 17.13 -12.24 2.02
#